data_af98ce02eeca73781949752679e9fd79
#
_entry.id   af98ce02eeca73781949752679e9fd79
#
_cell.length_a   1.000
_cell.length_b   1.000
_cell.length_c   1.000
_cell.angle_alpha   90.00
_cell.angle_beta   90.00
_cell.angle_gamma   90.00
#
_symmetry.space_group_name_H-M   'P 1'
#
loop_
_entity.id
_entity.type
_entity.pdbx_description
1 polymer ?
#
loop_
_entity_poly.entity_id
_entity_poly.type
_entity_poly.pdbx_seq_one_letter_code
_entity_poly.pdbx_strand_id
1 'polypeptide(L)'
;IMSKPIVIAGAGIIGCLLGMILKKRDIPFVILEKNKKLKKIPFRTVALTKDTILFLNSLDKKIDINRWATPVSKMELYQNHDLTMTLDKNGNDKVTSICLLYDLHEKLIKNVEKNIKWDEEIIDLKTPDNPIVQTNKNKIEAEFLFATDGMNSMVRQLLDFESDEWFYGQKAYVTCVKAKHNNVAKQYFLNSGTLALLPLNDKEEQYSIIFCTNSTGVVSEELQELNVKFKLGLDLSGLKLGNGFELKHSRAKTLYIGKTVLCGDAANTFHPMAGQGLN
;
A
#
# COMPACT_ATOMS: atom_id res chain seq x y z
N ILE A 1 -25.68 -6.16 -28.29
CA ILE A 1 -24.85 -7.19 -27.63
C ILE A 1 -24.25 -6.51 -26.43
N MET A 2 -24.70 -6.86 -25.21
CA MET A 2 -24.05 -6.36 -24.00
C MET A 2 -22.61 -6.89 -24.01
N SER A 3 -21.61 -6.00 -24.02
CA SER A 3 -20.20 -6.38 -23.93
C SER A 3 -19.96 -7.05 -22.58
N LYS A 4 -19.16 -8.12 -22.55
CA LYS A 4 -18.74 -8.76 -21.29
C LYS A 4 -18.05 -7.71 -20.43
N PRO A 5 -18.27 -7.69 -19.10
CA PRO A 5 -17.62 -6.74 -18.23
C PRO A 5 -16.14 -7.07 -18.05
N ILE A 6 -15.34 -6.06 -17.70
CA ILE A 6 -14.03 -6.28 -17.10
C ILE A 6 -14.23 -6.70 -15.66
N VAL A 7 -13.61 -7.80 -15.24
CA VAL A 7 -13.59 -8.25 -13.86
C VAL A 7 -12.29 -7.80 -13.19
N ILE A 8 -12.39 -7.20 -12.01
CA ILE A 8 -11.27 -6.80 -11.16
C ILE A 8 -11.32 -7.64 -9.89
N ALA A 9 -10.28 -8.40 -9.62
CA ALA A 9 -10.15 -9.18 -8.40
C ALA A 9 -9.51 -8.33 -7.30
N GLY A 10 -10.25 -8.04 -6.23
CA GLY A 10 -9.80 -7.26 -5.08
C GLY A 10 -10.16 -5.77 -5.17
N ALA A 11 -10.87 -5.29 -4.14
CA ALA A 11 -11.23 -3.88 -3.96
C ALA A 11 -10.14 -3.09 -3.20
N GLY A 12 -8.86 -3.47 -3.35
CA GLY A 12 -7.72 -2.72 -2.82
C GLY A 12 -7.52 -1.38 -3.54
N ILE A 13 -6.47 -0.64 -3.16
CA ILE A 13 -6.14 0.66 -3.78
C ILE A 13 -6.07 0.53 -5.31
N ILE A 14 -5.31 -0.43 -5.82
CA ILE A 14 -5.09 -0.63 -7.26
C ILE A 14 -6.40 -1.01 -7.97
N GLY A 15 -7.20 -1.90 -7.37
CA GLY A 15 -8.50 -2.29 -7.94
C GLY A 15 -9.48 -1.11 -8.01
N CYS A 16 -9.53 -0.27 -6.98
CA CYS A 16 -10.34 0.94 -6.97
C CYS A 16 -9.86 1.94 -8.03
N LEU A 17 -8.55 2.16 -8.16
CA LEU A 17 -7.98 3.07 -9.17
C LEU A 17 -8.30 2.59 -10.59
N LEU A 18 -8.13 1.30 -10.87
CA LEU A 18 -8.50 0.73 -12.15
C LEU A 18 -10.00 0.89 -12.44
N GLY A 19 -10.85 0.61 -11.43
CA GLY A 19 -12.29 0.82 -11.54
C GLY A 19 -12.66 2.28 -11.85
N MET A 20 -11.99 3.25 -11.23
CA MET A 20 -12.18 4.68 -11.52
C MET A 20 -11.77 5.04 -12.95
N ILE A 21 -10.67 4.48 -13.45
CA ILE A 21 -10.22 4.67 -14.84
C ILE A 21 -11.25 4.11 -15.83
N LEU A 22 -11.75 2.90 -15.58
CA LEU A 22 -12.76 2.26 -16.44
C LEU A 22 -14.07 3.04 -16.42
N LYS A 23 -14.51 3.47 -15.23
CA LYS A 23 -15.71 4.30 -15.07
C LYS A 23 -15.61 5.61 -15.86
N LYS A 24 -14.46 6.27 -15.84
CA LYS A 24 -14.21 7.52 -16.58
C LYS A 24 -14.26 7.34 -18.11
N ARG A 25 -14.12 6.10 -18.59
CA ARG A 25 -14.17 5.71 -19.99
C ARG A 25 -15.45 4.99 -20.39
N ASP A 26 -16.44 4.95 -19.49
CA ASP A 26 -17.71 4.26 -19.69
C ASP A 26 -17.56 2.77 -20.07
N ILE A 27 -16.48 2.14 -19.58
CA ILE A 27 -16.22 0.70 -19.79
C ILE A 27 -16.89 -0.08 -18.65
N PRO A 28 -17.77 -1.06 -18.97
CA PRO A 28 -18.45 -1.86 -17.94
C PRO A 28 -17.46 -2.73 -17.17
N PHE A 29 -17.55 -2.70 -15.84
CA PHE A 29 -16.70 -3.49 -14.96
C PHE A 29 -17.41 -3.88 -13.66
N VAL A 30 -16.86 -4.88 -13.00
CA VAL A 30 -17.23 -5.32 -11.64
C VAL A 30 -15.97 -5.60 -10.84
N ILE A 31 -15.96 -5.21 -9.58
CA ILE A 31 -14.88 -5.49 -8.63
C ILE A 31 -15.38 -6.57 -7.67
N LEU A 32 -14.63 -7.66 -7.53
CA LEU A 32 -14.94 -8.76 -6.61
C LEU A 32 -14.07 -8.62 -5.36
N GLU A 33 -14.68 -8.57 -4.19
CA GLU A 33 -13.98 -8.43 -2.91
C GLU A 33 -14.44 -9.50 -1.93
N LYS A 34 -13.49 -10.32 -1.46
CA LYS A 34 -13.77 -11.43 -0.53
C LYS A 34 -14.21 -10.99 0.86
N ASN A 35 -13.80 -9.81 1.29
CA ASN A 35 -14.23 -9.27 2.57
C ASN A 35 -15.64 -8.70 2.48
N LYS A 36 -16.38 -8.72 3.59
CA LYS A 36 -17.74 -8.15 3.69
C LYS A 36 -17.76 -6.62 3.65
N LYS A 37 -16.66 -5.99 3.97
CA LYS A 37 -16.46 -4.53 3.99
C LYS A 37 -15.00 -4.18 4.00
N LEU A 38 -14.70 -2.90 3.78
CA LEU A 38 -13.34 -2.38 3.94
C LEU A 38 -12.77 -2.69 5.33
N LYS A 39 -11.60 -3.34 5.34
CA LYS A 39 -10.88 -3.65 6.58
C LYS A 39 -9.97 -2.49 6.96
N LYS A 40 -10.17 -1.92 8.13
CA LYS A 40 -9.28 -0.91 8.68
C LYS A 40 -8.02 -1.56 9.21
N ILE A 41 -6.87 -1.26 8.59
CA ILE A 41 -5.55 -1.60 9.11
C ILE A 41 -5.02 -0.32 9.77
N PRO A 42 -4.93 -0.26 11.10
CA PRO A 42 -4.51 0.95 11.78
C PRO A 42 -3.05 1.28 11.47
N PHE A 43 -2.73 2.57 11.46
CA PHE A 43 -1.37 3.13 11.38
C PHE A 43 -0.58 2.86 10.09
N ARG A 44 -1.12 2.10 9.14
CA ARG A 44 -0.46 1.91 7.85
C ARG A 44 -0.50 3.20 7.04
N THR A 45 0.66 3.72 6.71
CA THR A 45 0.83 4.95 5.94
C THR A 45 1.41 4.69 4.56
N VAL A 46 1.23 5.66 3.69
CA VAL A 46 1.84 5.71 2.36
C VAL A 46 2.43 7.10 2.12
N ALA A 47 3.59 7.12 1.48
CA ALA A 47 4.24 8.33 0.97
C ALA A 47 3.89 8.49 -0.51
N LEU A 48 3.22 9.58 -0.87
CA LEU A 48 2.74 9.85 -2.23
C LEU A 48 3.65 10.88 -2.90
N THR A 49 4.24 10.51 -4.03
CA THR A 49 5.02 11.44 -4.87
C THR A 49 4.11 12.49 -5.52
N LYS A 50 4.72 13.56 -6.02
CA LYS A 50 4.00 14.61 -6.75
C LYS A 50 3.20 14.06 -7.93
N ASP A 51 3.81 13.16 -8.71
CA ASP A 51 3.17 12.58 -9.89
C ASP A 51 2.00 11.68 -9.52
N THR A 52 2.15 10.87 -8.46
CA THR A 52 1.06 10.06 -7.91
C THR A 52 -0.11 10.95 -7.44
N ILE A 53 0.17 12.07 -6.76
CA ILE A 53 -0.85 13.00 -6.31
C ILE A 53 -1.58 13.64 -7.51
N LEU A 54 -0.83 14.08 -8.53
CA LEU A 54 -1.42 14.65 -9.75
C LEU A 54 -2.31 13.62 -10.45
N PHE A 55 -1.85 12.37 -10.55
CA PHE A 55 -2.64 11.29 -11.13
C PHE A 55 -3.94 11.05 -10.34
N LEU A 56 -3.87 10.89 -9.02
CA LEU A 56 -5.04 10.68 -8.17
C LEU A 56 -6.05 11.83 -8.30
N ASN A 57 -5.58 13.08 -8.24
CA ASN A 57 -6.43 14.26 -8.38
C ASN A 57 -7.03 14.40 -9.79
N SER A 58 -6.35 13.84 -10.82
CA SER A 58 -6.90 13.81 -12.19
C SER A 58 -8.05 12.84 -12.36
N LEU A 59 -8.10 11.77 -11.55
CA LEU A 59 -9.21 10.81 -11.57
C LEU A 59 -10.48 11.39 -10.96
N ASP A 60 -10.38 12.05 -9.83
CA ASP A 60 -11.46 12.77 -9.18
C ASP A 60 -10.91 13.93 -8.35
N LYS A 61 -11.31 15.17 -8.70
CA LYS A 61 -10.92 16.37 -7.96
C LYS A 61 -11.34 16.37 -6.49
N LYS A 62 -12.35 15.56 -6.10
CA LYS A 62 -12.81 15.44 -4.71
C LYS A 62 -11.83 14.66 -3.83
N ILE A 63 -10.90 13.89 -4.41
CA ILE A 63 -9.86 13.20 -3.65
C ILE A 63 -8.96 14.22 -2.96
N ASP A 64 -8.55 15.27 -3.67
CA ASP A 64 -7.79 16.45 -3.20
C ASP A 64 -6.79 16.12 -2.07
N ILE A 65 -5.79 15.31 -2.41
CA ILE A 65 -4.77 14.82 -1.47
C ILE A 65 -4.13 15.95 -0.66
N ASN A 66 -3.94 17.12 -1.30
CA ASN A 66 -3.24 18.24 -0.67
C ASN A 66 -3.98 18.83 0.55
N ARG A 67 -5.28 18.56 0.71
CA ARG A 67 -6.06 19.08 1.83
C ARG A 67 -5.92 18.30 3.13
N TRP A 68 -5.54 17.02 3.03
CA TRP A 68 -5.59 16.14 4.19
C TRP A 68 -4.36 15.26 4.39
N ALA A 69 -3.47 15.16 3.40
CA ALA A 69 -2.19 14.48 3.56
C ALA A 69 -1.15 15.44 4.15
N THR A 70 -0.29 14.93 5.00
CA THR A 70 0.78 15.68 5.65
C THR A 70 1.92 15.94 4.66
N PRO A 71 2.26 17.19 4.34
CA PRO A 71 3.35 17.51 3.45
C PRO A 71 4.70 17.19 4.12
N VAL A 72 5.65 16.66 3.35
CA VAL A 72 7.03 16.45 3.75
C VAL A 72 7.92 17.45 3.02
N SER A 73 8.50 18.36 3.75
CA SER A 73 9.41 19.37 3.19
C SER A 73 10.80 18.81 2.92
N LYS A 74 11.24 17.84 3.74
CA LYS A 74 12.59 17.31 3.76
C LYS A 74 12.59 15.83 4.13
N MET A 75 13.45 15.04 3.49
CA MET A 75 13.71 13.65 3.88
C MET A 75 15.20 13.48 4.22
N GLU A 76 15.48 12.91 5.37
CA GLU A 76 16.83 12.65 5.87
C GLU A 76 17.08 11.14 5.90
N LEU A 77 18.17 10.71 5.29
CA LEU A 77 18.60 9.31 5.24
C LEU A 77 19.85 9.14 6.11
N TYR A 78 19.81 8.16 6.99
CA TYR A 78 20.87 7.88 7.97
C TYR A 78 21.39 6.45 7.78
N GLN A 79 22.71 6.30 7.84
CA GLN A 79 23.35 5.01 8.05
C GLN A 79 23.67 4.87 9.55
N ASN A 80 22.93 4.00 10.24
CA ASN A 80 22.84 4.01 11.71
C ASN A 80 22.41 5.41 12.21
N HIS A 81 23.30 6.18 12.82
CA HIS A 81 23.03 7.54 13.30
C HIS A 81 23.68 8.66 12.46
N ASP A 82 24.48 8.28 11.46
CA ASP A 82 25.19 9.24 10.62
C ASP A 82 24.29 9.69 9.46
N LEU A 83 24.04 10.99 9.34
CA LEU A 83 23.31 11.57 8.23
C LEU A 83 24.11 11.42 6.94
N THR A 84 23.61 10.61 6.01
CA THR A 84 24.29 10.31 4.75
C THR A 84 23.75 11.10 3.57
N MET A 85 22.46 11.41 3.58
CA MET A 85 21.81 12.13 2.49
C MET A 85 20.62 12.94 3.00
N THR A 86 20.42 14.09 2.39
CA THR A 86 19.23 14.90 2.57
C THR A 86 18.60 15.16 1.22
N LEU A 87 17.31 14.82 1.11
CA LEU A 87 16.47 15.22 -0.01
C LEU A 87 15.65 16.42 0.47
N ASP A 88 15.94 17.58 -0.11
CA ASP A 88 15.28 18.83 0.19
C ASP A 88 14.88 19.48 -1.14
N LYS A 89 13.70 20.09 -1.18
CA LYS A 89 13.29 20.89 -2.32
C LYS A 89 13.27 22.36 -1.94
N ASN A 90 14.00 23.14 -2.69
CA ASN A 90 14.06 24.59 -2.50
C ASN A 90 12.67 25.23 -2.68
N GLY A 91 12.27 26.07 -1.72
CA GLY A 91 11.03 26.84 -1.76
C GLY A 91 9.80 26.09 -1.22
N ASN A 92 8.61 26.43 -1.75
CA ASN A 92 7.33 25.87 -1.31
C ASN A 92 7.03 24.46 -1.86
N ASP A 93 7.96 23.83 -2.55
CA ASP A 93 7.79 22.51 -3.12
C ASP A 93 8.05 21.44 -2.04
N LYS A 94 7.19 20.42 -2.00
CA LYS A 94 7.30 19.30 -1.07
C LYS A 94 7.97 18.10 -1.73
N VAL A 95 8.72 17.34 -0.97
CA VAL A 95 9.37 16.10 -1.42
C VAL A 95 8.31 15.02 -1.68
N THR A 96 7.36 14.88 -0.75
CA THR A 96 6.28 13.90 -0.79
C THR A 96 5.13 14.34 0.12
N SER A 97 4.05 13.59 0.16
CA SER A 97 2.98 13.75 1.17
C SER A 97 2.66 12.41 1.79
N ILE A 98 2.47 12.40 3.11
CA ILE A 98 2.16 11.19 3.88
C ILE A 98 0.67 11.18 4.24
N CYS A 99 0.03 10.04 4.08
CA CYS A 99 -1.33 9.85 4.56
C CYS A 99 -1.54 8.42 5.10
N LEU A 100 -2.60 8.24 5.89
CA LEU A 100 -3.06 6.92 6.25
C LEU A 100 -3.63 6.21 5.00
N LEU A 101 -3.17 5.01 4.78
CA LEU A 101 -3.60 4.20 3.64
C LEU A 101 -5.12 3.95 3.66
N TYR A 102 -5.68 3.78 4.86
CA TYR A 102 -7.12 3.59 5.06
C TYR A 102 -7.92 4.80 4.57
N ASP A 103 -7.49 6.03 4.89
CA ASP A 103 -8.20 7.25 4.50
C ASP A 103 -8.20 7.44 2.98
N LEU A 104 -7.06 7.15 2.34
CA LEU A 104 -6.97 7.13 0.87
C LEU A 104 -7.92 6.08 0.30
N HIS A 105 -7.87 4.85 0.81
CA HIS A 105 -8.68 3.74 0.34
C HIS A 105 -10.19 4.02 0.46
N GLU A 106 -10.63 4.55 1.61
CA GLU A 106 -12.03 4.92 1.81
C GLU A 106 -12.52 5.96 0.78
N LYS A 107 -11.69 6.95 0.45
CA LYS A 107 -12.01 7.94 -0.58
C LYS A 107 -12.12 7.31 -1.98
N LEU A 108 -11.24 6.36 -2.31
CA LEU A 108 -11.28 5.67 -3.61
C LEU A 108 -12.51 4.75 -3.73
N ILE A 109 -12.83 3.99 -2.67
CA ILE A 109 -13.99 3.11 -2.64
C ILE A 109 -15.28 3.87 -2.94
N LYS A 110 -15.50 5.04 -2.35
CA LYS A 110 -16.70 5.86 -2.57
C LYS A 110 -16.96 6.15 -4.06
N ASN A 111 -15.91 6.19 -4.87
CA ASN A 111 -16.04 6.42 -6.32
C ASN A 111 -16.55 5.19 -7.10
N VAL A 112 -16.28 3.98 -6.61
CA VAL A 112 -16.56 2.71 -7.30
C VAL A 112 -17.47 1.78 -6.52
N GLU A 113 -18.01 2.21 -5.40
CA GLU A 113 -18.77 1.40 -4.45
C GLU A 113 -19.90 0.59 -5.10
N LYS A 114 -20.63 1.21 -6.03
CA LYS A 114 -21.73 0.56 -6.78
C LYS A 114 -21.28 -0.61 -7.66
N ASN A 115 -20.00 -0.66 -7.99
CA ASN A 115 -19.40 -1.70 -8.82
C ASN A 115 -18.73 -2.81 -8.01
N ILE A 116 -18.65 -2.66 -6.67
CA ILE A 116 -18.02 -3.64 -5.78
C ILE A 116 -19.05 -4.68 -5.36
N LYS A 117 -18.69 -5.95 -5.56
CA LYS A 117 -19.40 -7.12 -5.01
C LYS A 117 -18.65 -7.57 -3.77
N TRP A 118 -19.14 -7.15 -2.60
CA TRP A 118 -18.60 -7.55 -1.31
C TRP A 118 -18.95 -8.99 -0.96
N ASP A 119 -18.09 -9.64 -0.15
CA ASP A 119 -18.28 -11.03 0.26
C ASP A 119 -18.37 -11.98 -0.93
N GLU A 120 -17.64 -11.66 -2.01
CA GLU A 120 -17.61 -12.44 -3.24
C GLU A 120 -16.15 -12.78 -3.59
N GLU A 121 -15.79 -14.05 -3.41
CA GLU A 121 -14.44 -14.59 -3.57
C GLU A 121 -14.32 -15.41 -4.86
N ILE A 122 -13.24 -15.22 -5.59
CA ILE A 122 -12.90 -16.05 -6.74
C ILE A 122 -12.41 -17.40 -6.23
N ILE A 123 -13.01 -18.48 -6.68
CA ILE A 123 -12.70 -19.85 -6.26
C ILE A 123 -12.16 -20.72 -7.40
N ASP A 124 -12.44 -20.37 -8.66
CA ASP A 124 -11.94 -21.08 -9.84
C ASP A 124 -11.89 -20.14 -11.05
N LEU A 125 -10.96 -20.41 -11.96
CA LEU A 125 -10.78 -19.70 -13.23
C LEU A 125 -10.61 -20.67 -14.36
N LYS A 126 -11.37 -20.46 -15.44
CA LYS A 126 -11.30 -21.28 -16.65
C LYS A 126 -11.02 -20.40 -17.86
N THR A 127 -10.39 -21.01 -18.87
CA THR A 127 -10.15 -20.41 -20.17
C THR A 127 -9.51 -19.02 -20.10
N PRO A 128 -8.18 -18.92 -19.86
CA PRO A 128 -7.49 -17.63 -19.69
C PRO A 128 -7.70 -16.65 -20.86
N ASP A 129 -7.88 -17.13 -22.07
CA ASP A 129 -8.14 -16.32 -23.28
C ASP A 129 -9.55 -15.74 -23.35
N ASN A 130 -10.51 -16.35 -22.65
CA ASN A 130 -11.87 -15.89 -22.46
C ASN A 130 -12.28 -16.14 -21.01
N PRO A 131 -11.84 -15.30 -20.08
CA PRO A 131 -11.92 -15.61 -18.66
C PRO A 131 -13.34 -15.91 -18.19
N ILE A 132 -13.53 -17.08 -17.60
CA ILE A 132 -14.74 -17.47 -16.89
C ILE A 132 -14.38 -17.52 -15.42
N VAL A 133 -14.82 -16.51 -14.68
CA VAL A 133 -14.56 -16.35 -13.26
C VAL A 133 -15.66 -17.02 -12.45
N GLN A 134 -15.33 -18.09 -11.75
CA GLN A 134 -16.21 -18.74 -10.80
C GLN A 134 -15.98 -18.14 -9.42
N THR A 135 -17.05 -17.62 -8.82
CA THR A 135 -17.02 -17.13 -7.44
C THR A 135 -17.81 -18.07 -6.53
N ASN A 136 -17.73 -17.84 -5.23
CA ASN A 136 -18.54 -18.51 -4.22
C ASN A 136 -20.07 -18.26 -4.40
N LYS A 137 -20.46 -17.29 -5.24
CA LYS A 137 -21.88 -16.91 -5.46
C LYS A 137 -22.32 -17.05 -6.91
N ASN A 138 -21.44 -16.71 -7.87
CA ASN A 138 -21.80 -16.51 -9.27
C ASN A 138 -20.74 -17.07 -10.21
N LYS A 139 -21.12 -17.13 -11.49
CA LYS A 139 -20.21 -17.35 -12.61
C LYS A 139 -20.27 -16.14 -13.52
N ILE A 140 -19.13 -15.57 -13.85
CA ILE A 140 -19.02 -14.33 -14.64
C ILE A 140 -18.13 -14.60 -15.86
N GLU A 141 -18.66 -14.37 -17.05
CA GLU A 141 -17.85 -14.30 -18.26
C GLU A 141 -17.27 -12.90 -18.41
N ALA A 142 -15.96 -12.80 -18.45
CA ALA A 142 -15.25 -11.52 -18.50
C ALA A 142 -14.61 -11.26 -19.86
N GLU A 143 -14.52 -9.99 -20.25
CA GLU A 143 -13.70 -9.59 -21.41
C GLU A 143 -12.22 -9.62 -21.03
N PHE A 144 -11.88 -9.12 -19.83
CA PHE A 144 -10.57 -9.21 -19.19
C PHE A 144 -10.74 -9.47 -17.70
N LEU A 145 -9.75 -10.11 -17.09
CA LEU A 145 -9.60 -10.23 -15.65
C LEU A 145 -8.33 -9.50 -15.20
N PHE A 146 -8.47 -8.55 -14.30
CA PHE A 146 -7.34 -7.88 -13.63
C PHE A 146 -7.22 -8.36 -12.19
N ALA A 147 -6.10 -8.98 -11.85
CA ALA A 147 -5.78 -9.41 -10.51
C ALA A 147 -5.12 -8.26 -9.74
N THR A 148 -5.84 -7.68 -8.81
CA THR A 148 -5.39 -6.65 -7.86
C THR A 148 -5.61 -7.11 -6.42
N ASP A 149 -5.64 -8.43 -6.21
CA ASP A 149 -5.97 -9.14 -4.98
C ASP A 149 -4.79 -9.31 -4.01
N GLY A 150 -3.69 -8.58 -4.30
CA GLY A 150 -2.58 -8.38 -3.39
C GLY A 150 -1.53 -9.49 -3.39
N MET A 151 -0.64 -9.43 -2.41
CA MET A 151 0.55 -10.29 -2.29
C MET A 151 0.23 -11.79 -2.33
N ASN A 152 -0.90 -12.21 -1.76
CA ASN A 152 -1.37 -13.60 -1.75
C ASN A 152 -2.44 -13.84 -2.83
N SER A 153 -2.21 -13.34 -4.03
CA SER A 153 -3.17 -13.38 -5.14
C SER A 153 -3.68 -14.80 -5.41
N MET A 154 -4.99 -14.98 -5.29
CA MET A 154 -5.68 -16.22 -5.65
C MET A 154 -5.64 -16.42 -7.17
N VAL A 155 -5.80 -15.35 -7.95
CA VAL A 155 -5.73 -15.41 -9.42
C VAL A 155 -4.37 -15.90 -9.89
N ARG A 156 -3.27 -15.41 -9.26
CA ARG A 156 -1.90 -15.87 -9.57
C ARG A 156 -1.76 -17.37 -9.31
N GLN A 157 -2.31 -17.87 -8.21
CA GLN A 157 -2.26 -19.28 -7.85
C GLN A 157 -3.12 -20.15 -8.78
N LEU A 158 -4.36 -19.75 -9.08
CA LEU A 158 -5.29 -20.52 -9.91
C LEU A 158 -4.82 -20.69 -11.36
N LEU A 159 -4.00 -19.78 -11.86
CA LEU A 159 -3.45 -19.84 -13.23
C LEU A 159 -1.97 -20.21 -13.26
N ASP A 160 -1.41 -20.69 -12.15
CA ASP A 160 -0.02 -21.15 -12.05
C ASP A 160 1.01 -20.13 -12.61
N PHE A 161 0.80 -18.85 -12.32
CA PHE A 161 1.81 -17.84 -12.67
C PHE A 161 3.12 -18.12 -11.92
N GLU A 162 4.18 -18.35 -12.66
CA GLU A 162 5.51 -18.47 -12.06
C GLU A 162 5.95 -17.15 -11.43
N SER A 163 6.53 -17.23 -10.23
CA SER A 163 7.08 -16.08 -9.51
C SER A 163 8.38 -16.42 -8.81
N ASP A 164 9.29 -15.45 -8.77
CA ASP A 164 10.46 -15.48 -7.92
C ASP A 164 10.06 -14.93 -6.54
N GLU A 165 10.27 -15.72 -5.50
CA GLU A 165 9.86 -15.38 -4.15
C GLU A 165 10.97 -15.66 -3.16
N TRP A 166 11.20 -14.71 -2.22
CA TRP A 166 12.08 -14.93 -1.07
C TRP A 166 11.63 -14.08 0.12
N PHE A 167 11.98 -14.56 1.31
CA PHE A 167 11.76 -13.82 2.55
C PHE A 167 12.98 -12.98 2.89
N TYR A 168 12.76 -11.76 3.36
CA TYR A 168 13.85 -10.90 3.84
C TYR A 168 14.42 -11.32 5.20
N GLY A 169 13.77 -12.26 5.89
CA GLY A 169 14.12 -12.62 7.26
C GLY A 169 13.84 -11.51 8.28
N GLN A 170 12.95 -10.59 7.92
CA GLN A 170 12.56 -9.43 8.73
C GLN A 170 11.05 -9.40 8.92
N LYS A 171 10.63 -8.82 10.05
CA LYS A 171 9.23 -8.43 10.28
C LYS A 171 9.10 -6.92 10.29
N ALA A 172 8.01 -6.41 9.73
CA ALA A 172 7.65 -5.01 9.80
C ALA A 172 6.61 -4.78 10.88
N TYR A 173 6.86 -3.77 11.71
CA TYR A 173 5.98 -3.28 12.75
C TYR A 173 5.58 -1.85 12.41
N VAL A 174 4.29 -1.54 12.54
CA VAL A 174 3.75 -0.22 12.20
C VAL A 174 2.98 0.33 13.40
N THR A 175 3.26 1.57 13.74
CA THR A 175 2.57 2.29 14.83
C THR A 175 2.60 3.79 14.59
N CYS A 176 1.87 4.56 15.41
CA CYS A 176 1.96 6.01 15.44
C CYS A 176 2.27 6.47 16.87
N VAL A 177 3.14 7.45 16.98
CA VAL A 177 3.56 8.03 18.26
C VAL A 177 3.60 9.55 18.17
N LYS A 178 3.42 10.24 19.30
CA LYS A 178 3.59 11.68 19.37
C LYS A 178 5.07 12.04 19.31
N ALA A 179 5.40 12.98 18.46
CA ALA A 179 6.74 13.55 18.38
C ALA A 179 6.72 14.78 17.47
N LYS A 180 7.53 15.76 17.79
CA LYS A 180 7.72 16.94 16.93
C LYS A 180 8.44 16.56 15.64
N HIS A 181 7.83 16.77 14.48
CA HIS A 181 8.38 16.31 13.21
C HIS A 181 8.84 17.43 12.25
N ASN A 182 8.36 18.66 12.40
CA ASN A 182 8.70 19.79 11.52
C ASN A 182 8.59 19.44 10.02
N ASN A 183 7.69 18.55 9.64
CA ASN A 183 7.50 18.01 8.29
C ASN A 183 8.75 17.34 7.68
N VAL A 184 9.63 16.79 8.52
CA VAL A 184 10.83 16.05 8.12
C VAL A 184 10.59 14.56 8.24
N ALA A 185 10.67 13.84 7.13
CA ALA A 185 10.70 12.38 7.12
C ALA A 185 12.14 11.89 7.39
N LYS A 186 12.28 10.78 8.12
CA LYS A 186 13.59 10.20 8.43
C LYS A 186 13.59 8.71 8.12
N GLN A 187 14.66 8.25 7.49
CA GLN A 187 14.89 6.83 7.21
C GLN A 187 16.25 6.43 7.75
N TYR A 188 16.26 5.48 8.68
CA TYR A 188 17.47 4.91 9.25
C TYR A 188 17.70 3.52 8.66
N PHE A 189 18.91 3.30 8.13
CA PHE A 189 19.42 1.99 7.76
C PHE A 189 20.25 1.46 8.91
N LEU A 190 19.78 0.40 9.55
CA LEU A 190 20.36 -0.20 10.74
C LEU A 190 20.98 -1.56 10.39
N ASN A 191 21.85 -2.09 11.24
CA ASN A 191 22.36 -3.45 11.07
C ASN A 191 21.26 -4.51 11.22
N SER A 192 20.24 -4.25 12.05
CA SER A 192 19.09 -5.14 12.25
C SER A 192 17.95 -4.93 11.24
N GLY A 193 18.01 -3.87 10.41
CA GLY A 193 16.94 -3.57 9.48
C GLY A 193 16.76 -2.10 9.15
N THR A 194 15.53 -1.60 9.14
CA THR A 194 15.25 -0.19 8.80
C THR A 194 14.20 0.42 9.73
N LEU A 195 14.38 1.69 10.06
CA LEU A 195 13.40 2.48 10.82
C LEU A 195 13.02 3.71 10.00
N ALA A 196 11.76 3.81 9.60
CA ALA A 196 11.20 4.99 8.98
C ALA A 196 10.32 5.77 9.96
N LEU A 197 10.53 7.09 10.03
CA LEU A 197 9.71 8.04 10.77
C LEU A 197 9.05 8.97 9.74
N LEU A 198 7.76 8.81 9.54
CA LEU A 198 7.01 9.54 8.53
C LEU A 198 6.06 10.54 9.21
N PRO A 199 6.18 11.86 8.94
CA PRO A 199 5.30 12.87 9.51
C PRO A 199 3.84 12.59 9.22
N LEU A 200 3.01 12.59 10.24
CA LEU A 200 1.58 12.36 10.11
C LEU A 200 0.84 13.33 11.03
N ASN A 201 -0.24 13.93 10.52
CA ASN A 201 -1.10 14.85 11.25
C ASN A 201 -0.34 16.09 11.77
N ASP A 202 -0.28 17.15 10.96
CA ASP A 202 0.40 18.39 11.29
C ASP A 202 -0.05 19.06 12.60
N LYS A 203 -1.32 18.87 12.99
CA LYS A 203 -1.87 19.51 14.19
C LYS A 203 -1.51 18.79 15.48
N GLU A 204 -1.33 17.48 15.43
CA GLU A 204 -1.03 16.64 16.60
C GLU A 204 0.44 16.23 16.68
N GLU A 205 1.24 16.60 15.70
CA GLU A 205 2.67 16.27 15.60
C GLU A 205 2.93 14.79 15.93
N GLN A 206 2.56 13.92 14.99
CA GLN A 206 2.75 12.48 15.10
C GLN A 206 3.76 12.00 14.06
N TYR A 207 4.53 10.98 14.42
CA TYR A 207 5.21 10.13 13.44
C TYR A 207 4.47 8.80 13.29
N SER A 208 4.24 8.41 12.03
CA SER A 208 4.06 7.01 11.70
C SER A 208 5.42 6.35 11.68
N ILE A 209 5.56 5.27 12.44
CA ILE A 209 6.77 4.45 12.52
C ILE A 209 6.56 3.21 11.68
N ILE A 210 7.52 2.93 10.78
CA ILE A 210 7.64 1.64 10.09
C ILE A 210 8.99 1.07 10.49
N PHE A 211 8.99 0.06 11.35
CA PHE A 211 10.20 -0.57 11.86
C PHE A 211 10.29 -2.00 11.32
N CYS A 212 11.25 -2.22 10.43
CA CYS A 212 11.56 -3.52 9.86
C CYS A 212 12.82 -4.04 10.54
N THR A 213 12.73 -5.20 11.21
CA THR A 213 13.88 -5.76 11.95
C THR A 213 13.93 -7.27 11.84
N ASN A 214 15.14 -7.83 11.86
CA ASN A 214 15.41 -9.25 12.01
C ASN A 214 15.71 -9.65 13.47
N SER A 215 15.54 -8.71 14.41
CA SER A 215 15.77 -8.95 15.83
C SER A 215 14.86 -10.07 16.36
N THR A 216 15.41 -10.92 17.20
CA THR A 216 14.69 -11.96 17.95
C THR A 216 14.31 -11.50 19.37
N GLY A 217 14.73 -10.29 19.75
CA GLY A 217 14.43 -9.68 21.05
C GLY A 217 13.06 -9.00 21.11
N VAL A 218 12.83 -8.28 22.19
CA VAL A 218 11.60 -7.52 22.40
C VAL A 218 11.66 -6.23 21.57
N VAL A 219 10.88 -6.17 20.51
CA VAL A 219 10.93 -5.07 19.51
C VAL A 219 10.64 -3.69 20.12
N SER A 220 9.78 -3.62 21.15
CA SER A 220 9.52 -2.37 21.87
C SER A 220 10.75 -1.87 22.63
N GLU A 221 11.56 -2.76 23.19
CA GLU A 221 12.81 -2.41 23.88
C GLU A 221 13.86 -1.92 22.87
N GLU A 222 14.02 -2.61 21.74
CA GLU A 222 14.90 -2.19 20.66
C GLU A 222 14.53 -0.78 20.16
N LEU A 223 13.24 -0.49 19.98
CA LEU A 223 12.78 0.83 19.56
C LEU A 223 13.05 1.90 20.64
N GLN A 224 12.91 1.56 21.94
CA GLN A 224 13.28 2.46 23.03
C GLN A 224 14.78 2.76 23.07
N GLU A 225 15.62 1.75 22.89
CA GLU A 225 17.08 1.93 22.80
C GLU A 225 17.46 2.85 21.63
N LEU A 226 16.88 2.65 20.46
CA LEU A 226 17.09 3.51 19.30
C LEU A 226 16.62 4.94 19.56
N ASN A 227 15.47 5.12 20.22
CA ASN A 227 14.94 6.44 20.58
C ASN A 227 15.90 7.22 21.46
N VAL A 228 16.47 6.58 22.48
CA VAL A 228 17.47 7.17 23.36
C VAL A 228 18.78 7.42 22.62
N LYS A 229 19.32 6.39 21.95
CA LYS A 229 20.62 6.43 21.27
C LYS A 229 20.68 7.49 20.18
N PHE A 230 19.61 7.62 19.39
CA PHE A 230 19.56 8.56 18.27
C PHE A 230 18.85 9.88 18.60
N LYS A 231 18.42 10.04 19.87
CA LYS A 231 17.70 11.23 20.36
C LYS A 231 16.50 11.57 19.46
N LEU A 232 15.68 10.56 19.15
CA LEU A 232 14.57 10.71 18.20
C LEU A 232 13.43 11.56 18.74
N GLY A 233 13.29 11.69 20.06
CA GLY A 233 12.25 12.49 20.72
C GLY A 233 10.86 11.88 20.59
N LEU A 234 10.77 10.55 20.45
CA LEU A 234 9.49 9.83 20.32
C LEU A 234 8.86 9.62 21.70
N ASP A 235 7.59 9.94 21.85
CA ASP A 235 6.81 9.54 23.02
C ASP A 235 6.37 8.09 22.87
N LEU A 236 7.12 7.18 23.47
CA LEU A 236 6.84 5.74 23.45
C LEU A 236 6.00 5.28 24.67
N SER A 237 5.51 6.21 25.50
CA SER A 237 4.60 5.90 26.59
C SER A 237 3.27 5.36 26.00
N GLY A 238 2.92 4.14 26.33
CA GLY A 238 1.73 3.49 25.78
C GLY A 238 1.91 2.93 24.35
N LEU A 239 3.15 2.75 23.90
CA LEU A 239 3.47 2.10 22.62
C LEU A 239 2.74 0.75 22.50
N LYS A 240 1.96 0.60 21.42
CA LYS A 240 1.31 -0.65 21.02
C LYS A 240 1.87 -1.10 19.68
N LEU A 241 2.69 -2.13 19.71
CA LEU A 241 3.13 -2.84 18.52
C LEU A 241 2.26 -4.09 18.34
N GLY A 242 1.74 -4.29 17.15
CA GLY A 242 1.09 -5.55 16.79
C GLY A 242 2.13 -6.69 16.63
N ASN A 243 1.68 -7.86 16.20
CA ASN A 243 2.55 -9.04 16.00
C ASN A 243 3.57 -8.87 14.87
N GLY A 244 3.53 -7.76 14.14
CA GLY A 244 4.31 -7.54 12.94
C GLY A 244 3.86 -8.45 11.79
N PHE A 245 4.39 -8.23 10.61
CA PHE A 245 4.16 -9.08 9.44
C PHE A 245 5.48 -9.38 8.75
N GLU A 246 5.63 -10.62 8.29
CA GLU A 246 6.84 -11.04 7.58
C GLU A 246 6.98 -10.30 6.26
N LEU A 247 8.21 -9.88 5.98
CA LEU A 247 8.54 -9.23 4.72
C LEU A 247 8.96 -10.25 3.68
N LYS A 248 8.21 -10.26 2.59
CA LYS A 248 8.41 -11.16 1.45
C LYS A 248 8.59 -10.31 0.18
N HIS A 249 9.54 -10.71 -0.65
CA HIS A 249 9.58 -10.31 -2.04
C HIS A 249 8.82 -11.32 -2.88
N SER A 250 8.07 -10.84 -3.85
CA SER A 250 7.45 -11.68 -4.86
C SER A 250 7.43 -10.92 -6.18
N ARG A 251 7.88 -11.55 -7.25
CA ARG A 251 7.85 -11.00 -8.60
C ARG A 251 7.37 -12.05 -9.58
N ALA A 252 6.23 -11.81 -10.20
CA ALA A 252 5.74 -12.67 -11.26
C ALA A 252 6.67 -12.58 -12.48
N LYS A 253 7.00 -13.74 -13.08
CA LYS A 253 7.85 -13.80 -14.28
C LYS A 253 7.14 -13.27 -15.52
N THR A 254 5.81 -13.43 -15.58
CA THR A 254 4.94 -12.86 -16.60
C THR A 254 3.82 -12.09 -15.94
N LEU A 255 3.38 -11.00 -16.57
CA LEU A 255 2.32 -10.15 -16.02
C LEU A 255 0.93 -10.53 -16.54
N TYR A 256 0.83 -11.40 -17.52
CA TYR A 256 -0.44 -11.84 -18.09
C TYR A 256 -0.39 -13.26 -18.62
N ILE A 257 -1.53 -13.92 -18.59
CA ILE A 257 -1.81 -15.19 -19.28
C ILE A 257 -3.16 -15.01 -19.98
N GLY A 258 -3.17 -15.10 -21.31
CA GLY A 258 -4.37 -14.79 -22.09
C GLY A 258 -4.88 -13.38 -21.80
N LYS A 259 -6.14 -13.26 -21.41
CA LYS A 259 -6.78 -11.99 -21.02
C LYS A 259 -6.80 -11.75 -19.50
N THR A 260 -5.96 -12.44 -18.74
CA THR A 260 -5.80 -12.23 -17.29
C THR A 260 -4.48 -11.52 -17.01
N VAL A 261 -4.54 -10.39 -16.29
CA VAL A 261 -3.40 -9.49 -16.04
C VAL A 261 -3.20 -9.31 -14.53
N LEU A 262 -1.96 -9.47 -14.06
CA LEU A 262 -1.57 -9.19 -12.68
C LEU A 262 -1.21 -7.71 -12.50
N CYS A 263 -1.67 -7.08 -11.42
CA CYS A 263 -1.41 -5.68 -11.11
C CYS A 263 -1.07 -5.46 -9.63
N GLY A 264 -0.24 -4.47 -9.34
CA GLY A 264 0.15 -4.12 -7.98
C GLY A 264 0.87 -5.27 -7.27
N ASP A 265 0.57 -5.51 -6.00
CA ASP A 265 1.20 -6.56 -5.19
C ASP A 265 0.92 -7.99 -5.69
N ALA A 266 -0.12 -8.19 -6.52
CA ALA A 266 -0.35 -9.47 -7.20
C ALA A 266 0.74 -9.76 -8.24
N ALA A 267 1.30 -8.73 -8.87
CA ALA A 267 2.40 -8.82 -9.81
C ALA A 267 3.77 -8.74 -9.13
N ASN A 268 3.95 -7.74 -8.25
CA ASN A 268 5.23 -7.49 -7.58
C ASN A 268 5.01 -6.96 -6.17
N THR A 269 5.63 -7.62 -5.19
CA THR A 269 5.66 -7.17 -3.79
C THR A 269 7.08 -6.79 -3.41
N PHE A 270 7.27 -5.60 -2.83
CA PHE A 270 8.57 -5.05 -2.45
C PHE A 270 8.66 -4.79 -0.95
N HIS A 271 9.89 -4.61 -0.47
CA HIS A 271 10.14 -4.14 0.89
C HIS A 271 9.51 -2.75 1.10
N PRO A 272 8.79 -2.50 2.23
CA PRO A 272 8.07 -1.25 2.49
C PRO A 272 8.99 -0.07 2.85
N MET A 273 10.02 0.19 2.06
CA MET A 273 10.98 1.27 2.32
C MET A 273 10.28 2.64 2.22
N ALA A 274 10.36 3.40 3.30
CA ALA A 274 9.80 4.76 3.41
C ALA A 274 8.34 4.91 2.95
N GLY A 275 7.55 3.84 2.98
CA GLY A 275 6.13 3.86 2.62
C GLY A 275 5.85 4.08 1.12
N GLN A 276 6.79 3.83 0.22
CA GLN A 276 6.68 4.14 -1.22
C GLN A 276 6.04 3.05 -2.07
N GLY A 277 5.50 1.99 -1.50
CA GLY A 277 4.97 0.84 -2.24
C GLY A 277 3.80 1.10 -3.21
N LEU A 278 3.22 2.31 -3.21
CA LEU A 278 2.08 2.68 -4.06
C LEU A 278 2.45 3.54 -5.28
N ASN A 279 3.60 4.18 -5.28
CA ASN A 279 4.00 5.14 -6.33
C ASN A 279 4.34 4.50 -7.66
#